data_e7c7b43d4dfedecce5874643e07d65b4
#
_entry.id   e7c7b43d4dfedecce5874643e07d65b4
#
_cell.length_a   1.000
_cell.length_b   1.000
_cell.length_c   1.000
_cell.angle_alpha   90.00
_cell.angle_beta   90.00
_cell.angle_gamma   90.00
#
_symmetry.space_group_name_H-M   'P 1'
#
loop_
_entity.id
_entity.type
_entity.pdbx_description
1 polymer ?
#
loop_
_entity_poly.entity_id
_entity_poly.type
_entity_poly.pdbx_seq_one_letter_code
_entity_poly.pdbx_strand_id
1 'polypeptide(L)'
;LRRFNSNIMVVGDDAQSIYSFRAANVRNILDFPKQFSGTTVITLEQNYRSVEPILETTNRLIAYAKERYTKDLWSARKEGARPVIVTCRDEAAQDKYVVERVLEHYEQGVPLHKQAVLFRAGHLSDSLEIELTRRNISYHKYGGLRFLEAAHVKDLISFLRVAENPVDEIAWFRILQLIEGVGPSTAAKAIAHVAKAHDARAIKTFEPPAAARAGWKDLGALMDDLVAAGEGSPTVHVQRIRLFYDGMLETRYDNAQARRRDLEHIEQVASGYKSRRQFLTDLTLDPPNSTSDIAANPLKDEDWLVLSTIHSAKGCEWDVVYLIHASDGCLPSDMATDNDREIEEERRLAYVAMTRARNFLYVTWPLRYYHRWSSFTDKHLYSQVSRFLTDDVRATCTLTSAGTGGYSHDEEAYVGDGGDIVGRVRRQINSKWE
;
A
#
# COMPACT_ATOMS: atom_id res chain seq x y z
N LEU A 1 9.99 36.15 -19.64
CA LEU A 1 8.76 36.39 -20.46
C LEU A 1 8.19 37.82 -20.25
N ARG A 2 8.03 38.30 -19.01
CA ARG A 2 7.44 39.61 -18.71
C ARG A 2 8.21 40.81 -19.29
N ARG A 3 9.52 40.66 -19.55
CA ARG A 3 10.30 41.73 -20.20
C ARG A 3 9.79 42.09 -21.62
N PHE A 4 9.10 41.15 -22.26
CA PHE A 4 8.63 41.28 -23.64
C PHE A 4 7.10 41.38 -23.76
N ASN A 5 6.36 40.94 -22.74
CA ASN A 5 4.90 40.98 -22.73
C ASN A 5 4.39 41.15 -21.28
N SER A 6 3.64 42.21 -21.03
CA SER A 6 3.04 42.49 -19.74
C SER A 6 1.76 41.68 -19.47
N ASN A 7 1.14 41.13 -20.53
CA ASN A 7 -0.07 40.31 -20.42
C ASN A 7 0.29 38.86 -20.19
N ILE A 8 0.40 38.48 -18.92
CA ILE A 8 0.71 37.09 -18.49
C ILE A 8 -0.41 36.61 -17.60
N MET A 9 -0.96 35.45 -17.92
CA MET A 9 -1.88 34.69 -17.06
C MET A 9 -1.16 33.47 -16.48
N VAL A 10 -1.30 33.27 -15.18
CA VAL A 10 -0.78 32.10 -14.45
C VAL A 10 -1.97 31.39 -13.82
N VAL A 11 -2.05 30.09 -14.01
CA VAL A 11 -3.07 29.23 -13.41
C VAL A 11 -2.39 28.24 -12.49
N GLY A 12 -2.95 28.02 -11.31
CA GLY A 12 -2.42 27.06 -10.34
C GLY A 12 -3.42 26.79 -9.24
N ASP A 13 -3.09 25.77 -8.43
CA ASP A 13 -3.86 25.36 -7.27
C ASP A 13 -2.89 25.08 -6.11
N ASP A 14 -2.90 25.96 -5.12
CA ASP A 14 -2.06 25.86 -3.92
C ASP A 14 -2.36 24.59 -3.10
N ALA A 15 -3.63 24.19 -3.03
CA ALA A 15 -4.07 22.99 -2.33
C ALA A 15 -3.62 21.68 -3.00
N GLN A 16 -3.20 21.74 -4.28
CA GLN A 16 -2.65 20.61 -5.02
C GLN A 16 -1.13 20.67 -5.21
N SER A 17 -0.41 21.51 -4.46
CA SER A 17 1.05 21.59 -4.50
C SER A 17 1.67 20.49 -3.62
N ILE A 18 1.99 19.34 -4.24
CA ILE A 18 2.46 18.11 -3.58
C ILE A 18 3.78 17.57 -4.15
N TYR A 19 4.58 18.39 -4.81
CA TYR A 19 5.85 18.00 -5.43
C TYR A 19 7.05 18.81 -4.91
N SER A 20 7.08 19.14 -3.61
CA SER A 20 8.20 19.89 -3.01
C SER A 20 9.53 19.14 -3.15
N PHE A 21 9.50 17.81 -3.09
CA PHE A 21 10.65 16.93 -3.31
C PHE A 21 11.23 17.02 -4.74
N ARG A 22 10.50 17.62 -5.70
CA ARG A 22 10.97 17.96 -7.06
C ARG A 22 11.24 19.44 -7.22
N ALA A 23 11.59 20.15 -6.14
CA ALA A 23 11.82 21.60 -6.10
C ALA A 23 10.59 22.46 -6.53
N ALA A 24 9.37 21.87 -6.57
CA ALA A 24 8.15 22.66 -6.75
C ALA A 24 7.85 23.40 -5.44
N ASN A 25 7.60 24.71 -5.54
CA ASN A 25 7.35 25.53 -4.38
C ASN A 25 5.97 26.18 -4.49
N VAL A 26 5.11 25.93 -3.49
CA VAL A 26 3.78 26.55 -3.40
C VAL A 26 3.86 28.08 -3.36
N ARG A 27 4.99 28.62 -2.89
CA ARG A 27 5.28 30.06 -2.90
C ARG A 27 5.25 30.68 -4.28
N ASN A 28 5.54 29.92 -5.34
CA ASN A 28 5.49 30.42 -6.70
C ASN A 28 4.11 30.98 -7.07
N ILE A 29 3.03 30.37 -6.55
CA ILE A 29 1.68 30.85 -6.78
C ILE A 29 1.23 31.84 -5.70
N LEU A 30 1.53 31.56 -4.42
CA LEU A 30 1.10 32.41 -3.30
C LEU A 30 1.76 33.81 -3.32
N ASP A 31 3.03 33.87 -3.72
CA ASP A 31 3.78 35.14 -3.75
C ASP A 31 3.73 35.84 -5.13
N PHE A 32 3.11 35.23 -6.13
CA PHE A 32 2.99 35.82 -7.47
C PHE A 32 2.37 37.23 -7.46
N PRO A 33 1.25 37.49 -6.76
CA PRO A 33 0.68 38.84 -6.71
C PRO A 33 1.57 39.86 -6.01
N LYS A 34 2.41 39.42 -5.07
CA LYS A 34 3.37 40.29 -4.36
C LYS A 34 4.57 40.64 -5.24
N GLN A 35 5.03 39.67 -6.05
CA GLN A 35 6.15 39.88 -6.98
C GLN A 35 5.79 40.70 -8.20
N PHE A 36 4.51 40.68 -8.60
CA PHE A 36 4.01 41.36 -9.79
C PHE A 36 2.87 42.31 -9.42
N SER A 37 3.20 43.56 -9.18
CA SER A 37 2.20 44.60 -8.87
C SER A 37 1.18 44.72 -9.99
N GLY A 38 -0.10 44.96 -9.63
CA GLY A 38 -1.22 45.04 -10.57
C GLY A 38 -1.76 43.67 -11.02
N THR A 39 -1.36 42.58 -10.38
CA THR A 39 -1.95 41.25 -10.60
C THR A 39 -3.38 41.21 -10.11
N THR A 40 -4.31 40.80 -10.98
CA THR A 40 -5.69 40.49 -10.61
C THR A 40 -5.77 39.00 -10.31
N VAL A 41 -6.26 38.66 -9.13
CA VAL A 41 -6.48 37.27 -8.72
C VAL A 41 -7.94 36.89 -8.93
N ILE A 42 -8.21 35.85 -9.71
CA ILE A 42 -9.54 35.31 -9.95
C ILE A 42 -9.60 33.92 -9.40
N THR A 43 -10.48 33.65 -8.44
CA THR A 43 -10.68 32.37 -7.81
C THR A 43 -11.71 31.55 -8.58
N LEU A 44 -11.37 30.33 -8.99
CA LEU A 44 -12.29 29.38 -9.62
C LEU A 44 -12.78 28.41 -8.56
N GLU A 45 -14.05 28.50 -8.18
CA GLU A 45 -14.63 27.74 -7.05
C GLU A 45 -15.62 26.66 -7.50
N GLN A 46 -16.17 26.77 -8.72
CA GLN A 46 -17.07 25.76 -9.24
C GLN A 46 -16.31 24.47 -9.61
N ASN A 47 -16.67 23.37 -8.97
CA ASN A 47 -16.14 22.03 -9.22
C ASN A 47 -17.15 21.22 -10.04
N TYR A 48 -16.68 20.60 -11.12
CA TYR A 48 -17.50 19.78 -12.03
C TYR A 48 -17.29 18.27 -11.84
N ARG A 49 -16.32 17.87 -11.01
CA ARG A 49 -15.93 16.48 -10.79
C ARG A 49 -16.79 15.83 -9.73
N SER A 50 -16.71 16.34 -8.52
CA SER A 50 -17.22 15.69 -7.31
C SER A 50 -18.63 16.11 -6.99
N VAL A 51 -19.37 15.27 -6.28
CA VAL A 51 -20.63 15.63 -5.63
C VAL A 51 -20.37 16.54 -4.43
N GLU A 52 -21.37 17.37 -4.08
CA GLU A 52 -21.24 18.36 -3.00
C GLU A 52 -20.79 17.81 -1.65
N PRO A 53 -21.30 16.65 -1.15
CA PRO A 53 -20.85 16.12 0.14
C PRO A 53 -19.35 15.82 0.21
N ILE A 54 -18.72 15.43 -0.91
CA ILE A 54 -17.26 15.22 -0.96
C ILE A 54 -16.54 16.57 -0.86
N LEU A 55 -17.04 17.61 -1.55
CA LEU A 55 -16.44 18.94 -1.48
C LEU A 55 -16.56 19.56 -0.10
N GLU A 56 -17.69 19.39 0.57
CA GLU A 56 -17.86 19.85 1.95
C GLU A 56 -16.78 19.28 2.87
N THR A 57 -16.54 17.97 2.78
CA THR A 57 -15.52 17.30 3.58
C THR A 57 -14.11 17.82 3.25
N THR A 58 -13.78 17.95 1.95
CA THR A 58 -12.45 18.36 1.52
C THR A 58 -12.19 19.85 1.77
N ASN A 59 -13.22 20.71 1.67
CA ASN A 59 -13.11 22.12 2.06
C ASN A 59 -12.77 22.26 3.56
N ARG A 60 -13.43 21.49 4.44
CA ARG A 60 -13.11 21.48 5.87
C ARG A 60 -11.69 21.00 6.13
N LEU A 61 -11.25 19.92 5.46
CA LEU A 61 -9.89 19.41 5.61
C LEU A 61 -8.82 20.44 5.24
N ILE A 62 -9.00 21.13 4.09
CA ILE A 62 -8.00 22.09 3.60
C ILE A 62 -8.12 23.45 4.32
N ALA A 63 -9.24 23.74 5.00
CA ALA A 63 -9.41 24.96 5.78
C ALA A 63 -8.38 25.12 6.90
N TYR A 64 -7.82 24.02 7.40
CA TYR A 64 -6.75 24.01 8.39
C TYR A 64 -5.35 24.33 7.83
N ALA A 65 -5.19 24.45 6.51
CA ALA A 65 -3.90 24.83 5.93
C ALA A 65 -3.53 26.26 6.33
N LYS A 66 -2.31 26.43 6.87
CA LYS A 66 -1.81 27.72 7.40
C LYS A 66 -1.68 28.79 6.31
N GLU A 67 -1.28 28.35 5.11
CA GLU A 67 -1.05 29.23 3.98
C GLU A 67 -1.82 28.70 2.76
N ARG A 68 -2.88 29.40 2.40
CA ARG A 68 -3.74 29.07 1.27
C ARG A 68 -4.43 30.29 0.69
N TYR A 69 -4.88 30.21 -0.55
CA TYR A 69 -5.94 31.08 -1.04
C TYR A 69 -7.27 30.66 -0.41
N THR A 70 -8.03 31.64 0.09
CA THR A 70 -9.39 31.36 0.57
C THR A 70 -10.27 31.06 -0.63
N LYS A 71 -10.72 29.81 -0.72
CA LYS A 71 -11.64 29.32 -1.71
C LYS A 71 -12.48 28.21 -1.12
N ASP A 72 -13.76 28.20 -1.42
CA ASP A 72 -14.68 27.13 -1.03
C ASP A 72 -15.26 26.51 -2.30
N LEU A 73 -14.82 25.31 -2.60
CA LEU A 73 -15.28 24.60 -3.78
C LEU A 73 -16.75 24.19 -3.59
N TRP A 74 -17.54 24.43 -4.61
CA TRP A 74 -18.94 24.03 -4.66
C TRP A 74 -19.27 23.32 -5.97
N SER A 75 -20.31 22.47 -5.96
CA SER A 75 -20.76 21.72 -7.13
C SER A 75 -22.23 21.97 -7.43
N ALA A 76 -22.58 21.95 -8.72
CA ALA A 76 -23.97 21.86 -9.15
C ALA A 76 -24.60 20.49 -8.84
N ARG A 77 -23.77 19.47 -8.59
CA ARG A 77 -24.17 18.09 -8.21
C ARG A 77 -24.41 18.04 -6.70
N LYS A 78 -25.55 18.58 -6.26
CA LYS A 78 -25.88 18.75 -4.83
C LYS A 78 -26.18 17.44 -4.11
N GLU A 79 -26.73 16.46 -4.82
CA GLU A 79 -27.06 15.14 -4.29
C GLU A 79 -25.90 14.16 -4.49
N GLY A 80 -25.71 13.28 -3.51
CA GLY A 80 -24.68 12.25 -3.53
C GLY A 80 -24.43 11.65 -2.16
N ALA A 81 -23.72 10.53 -2.12
CA ALA A 81 -23.34 9.88 -0.89
C ALA A 81 -22.35 10.73 -0.09
N ARG A 82 -22.56 10.81 1.24
CA ARG A 82 -21.54 11.37 2.14
C ARG A 82 -20.30 10.47 2.12
N PRO A 83 -19.09 11.03 2.24
CA PRO A 83 -17.89 10.24 2.45
C PRO A 83 -18.05 9.31 3.65
N VAL A 84 -17.49 8.11 3.55
CA VAL A 84 -17.56 7.11 4.62
C VAL A 84 -16.18 6.94 5.25
N ILE A 85 -16.08 7.16 6.56
CA ILE A 85 -14.88 6.84 7.34
C ILE A 85 -15.09 5.49 8.01
N VAL A 86 -14.16 4.57 7.76
CA VAL A 86 -14.27 3.18 8.20
C VAL A 86 -13.14 2.85 9.18
N THR A 87 -13.53 2.56 10.42
CA THR A 87 -12.60 2.02 11.40
C THR A 87 -12.49 0.51 11.21
N CYS A 88 -11.31 0.02 10.84
CA CYS A 88 -11.06 -1.40 10.65
C CYS A 88 -10.35 -1.99 11.87
N ARG A 89 -10.66 -3.23 12.26
CA ARG A 89 -9.99 -3.87 13.40
C ARG A 89 -8.48 -3.95 13.19
N ASP A 90 -8.05 -4.33 11.99
CA ASP A 90 -6.66 -4.50 11.57
C ASP A 90 -6.54 -4.34 10.04
N GLU A 91 -5.32 -4.49 9.51
CA GLU A 91 -5.04 -4.38 8.07
C GLU A 91 -5.85 -5.41 7.25
N ALA A 92 -5.95 -6.64 7.72
CA ALA A 92 -6.71 -7.69 7.02
C ALA A 92 -8.21 -7.37 6.94
N ALA A 93 -8.78 -6.79 8.00
CA ALA A 93 -10.16 -6.33 8.00
C ALA A 93 -10.37 -5.14 7.06
N GLN A 94 -9.37 -4.25 6.93
CA GLN A 94 -9.37 -3.15 5.97
C GLN A 94 -9.38 -3.68 4.54
N ASP A 95 -8.48 -4.60 4.20
CA ASP A 95 -8.37 -5.17 2.87
C ASP A 95 -9.66 -5.89 2.47
N LYS A 96 -10.18 -6.71 3.38
CA LYS A 96 -11.46 -7.40 3.17
C LYS A 96 -12.59 -6.42 2.90
N TYR A 97 -12.72 -5.36 3.72
CA TYR A 97 -13.74 -4.33 3.54
C TYR A 97 -13.62 -3.65 2.18
N VAL A 98 -12.40 -3.23 1.79
CA VAL A 98 -12.17 -2.57 0.50
C VAL A 98 -12.59 -3.48 -0.65
N VAL A 99 -12.16 -4.74 -0.62
CA VAL A 99 -12.49 -5.69 -1.69
C VAL A 99 -14.01 -5.96 -1.77
N GLU A 100 -14.68 -6.08 -0.63
CA GLU A 100 -16.15 -6.24 -0.60
C GLU A 100 -16.85 -5.02 -1.20
N ARG A 101 -16.41 -3.79 -0.89
CA ARG A 101 -16.98 -2.57 -1.48
C ARG A 101 -16.67 -2.46 -2.98
N VAL A 102 -15.48 -2.86 -3.42
CA VAL A 102 -15.13 -2.91 -4.85
C VAL A 102 -16.09 -3.81 -5.61
N LEU A 103 -16.34 -5.00 -5.10
CA LEU A 103 -17.26 -5.96 -5.71
C LEU A 103 -18.71 -5.47 -5.71
N GLU A 104 -19.18 -4.88 -4.60
CA GLU A 104 -20.52 -4.28 -4.56
C GLU A 104 -20.74 -3.20 -5.62
N HIS A 105 -19.78 -2.26 -5.74
CA HIS A 105 -19.88 -1.23 -6.77
C HIS A 105 -19.81 -1.84 -8.17
N TYR A 106 -19.01 -2.88 -8.36
CA TYR A 106 -18.95 -3.59 -9.63
C TYR A 106 -20.29 -4.26 -9.97
N GLU A 107 -20.92 -4.92 -9.02
CA GLU A 107 -22.27 -5.51 -9.16
C GLU A 107 -23.35 -4.44 -9.43
N GLN A 108 -23.17 -3.23 -8.91
CA GLN A 108 -24.03 -2.08 -9.19
C GLN A 108 -23.76 -1.42 -10.55
N GLY A 109 -22.84 -1.98 -11.35
CA GLY A 109 -22.53 -1.51 -12.70
C GLY A 109 -21.41 -0.46 -12.78
N VAL A 110 -20.62 -0.25 -11.72
CA VAL A 110 -19.43 0.61 -11.76
C VAL A 110 -18.22 -0.24 -12.16
N PRO A 111 -17.67 -0.09 -13.38
CA PRO A 111 -16.53 -0.87 -13.83
C PRO A 111 -15.30 -0.72 -12.89
N LEU A 112 -14.44 -1.73 -12.84
CA LEU A 112 -13.24 -1.71 -11.98
C LEU A 112 -12.31 -0.53 -12.30
N HIS A 113 -12.11 -0.20 -13.59
CA HIS A 113 -11.26 0.94 -14.01
C HIS A 113 -11.82 2.31 -13.61
N LYS A 114 -13.07 2.39 -13.16
CA LYS A 114 -13.69 3.58 -12.56
C LYS A 114 -13.57 3.62 -11.05
N GLN A 115 -12.92 2.63 -10.45
CA GLN A 115 -12.65 2.54 -9.03
C GLN A 115 -11.15 2.61 -8.76
N ALA A 116 -10.73 3.30 -7.71
CA ALA A 116 -9.32 3.41 -7.37
C ALA A 116 -9.08 3.27 -5.87
N VAL A 117 -8.03 2.53 -5.51
CA VAL A 117 -7.48 2.50 -4.16
C VAL A 117 -6.25 3.37 -4.11
N LEU A 118 -6.26 4.36 -3.23
CA LEU A 118 -5.19 5.33 -3.06
C LEU A 118 -4.47 5.14 -1.73
N PHE A 119 -3.16 5.23 -1.75
CA PHE A 119 -2.30 5.08 -0.58
C PHE A 119 -1.11 6.03 -0.63
N ARG A 120 -0.55 6.35 0.55
CA ARG A 120 0.58 7.29 0.67
C ARG A 120 1.89 6.70 0.16
N ALA A 121 2.18 5.45 0.46
CA ALA A 121 3.40 4.75 0.07
C ALA A 121 3.09 3.39 -0.54
N GLY A 122 3.92 2.94 -1.49
CA GLY A 122 3.68 1.73 -2.28
C GLY A 122 3.49 0.45 -1.46
N HIS A 123 4.21 0.30 -0.35
CA HIS A 123 4.11 -0.87 0.52
C HIS A 123 2.79 -0.97 1.30
N LEU A 124 2.01 0.12 1.38
CA LEU A 124 0.72 0.11 2.09
C LEU A 124 -0.39 -0.63 1.32
N SER A 125 -0.16 -1.00 0.08
CA SER A 125 -1.10 -1.83 -0.71
C SER A 125 -0.73 -3.31 -0.76
N ASP A 126 0.38 -3.71 -0.16
CA ASP A 126 0.95 -5.06 -0.34
C ASP A 126 -0.01 -6.17 0.11
N SER A 127 -0.65 -6.01 1.29
CA SER A 127 -1.65 -6.96 1.79
C SER A 127 -2.91 -6.99 0.93
N LEU A 128 -3.35 -5.82 0.45
CA LEU A 128 -4.49 -5.71 -0.45
C LEU A 128 -4.23 -6.39 -1.81
N GLU A 129 -3.01 -6.27 -2.36
CA GLU A 129 -2.64 -6.95 -3.61
C GLU A 129 -2.76 -8.47 -3.49
N ILE A 130 -2.40 -9.02 -2.33
CA ILE A 130 -2.56 -10.45 -2.04
C ILE A 130 -4.05 -10.83 -1.98
N GLU A 131 -4.87 -10.04 -1.28
CA GLU A 131 -6.31 -10.31 -1.19
C GLU A 131 -7.02 -10.19 -2.53
N LEU A 132 -6.65 -9.20 -3.37
CA LEU A 132 -7.16 -9.06 -4.73
C LEU A 132 -6.79 -10.25 -5.60
N THR A 133 -5.52 -10.70 -5.53
CA THR A 133 -5.03 -11.88 -6.25
C THR A 133 -5.78 -13.13 -5.81
N ARG A 134 -5.98 -13.33 -4.50
CA ARG A 134 -6.73 -14.45 -3.94
C ARG A 134 -8.16 -14.53 -4.44
N ARG A 135 -8.80 -13.37 -4.69
CA ARG A 135 -10.17 -13.28 -5.20
C ARG A 135 -10.27 -13.15 -6.71
N ASN A 136 -9.14 -13.29 -7.40
CA ASN A 136 -9.06 -13.19 -8.85
C ASN A 136 -9.62 -11.85 -9.40
N ILE A 137 -9.32 -10.74 -8.70
CA ILE A 137 -9.70 -9.39 -9.13
C ILE A 137 -8.50 -8.77 -9.83
N SER A 138 -8.67 -8.47 -11.11
CA SER A 138 -7.64 -7.81 -11.92
C SER A 138 -7.38 -6.40 -11.40
N TYR A 139 -6.10 -6.00 -11.26
CA TYR A 139 -5.72 -4.66 -10.85
C TYR A 139 -4.49 -4.15 -11.60
N HIS A 140 -4.38 -2.82 -11.66
CA HIS A 140 -3.21 -2.14 -12.21
C HIS A 140 -2.65 -1.15 -11.18
N LYS A 141 -1.34 -1.27 -10.83
CA LYS A 141 -0.68 -0.42 -9.83
C LYS A 141 0.14 0.67 -10.50
N TYR A 142 -0.14 1.92 -10.11
CA TYR A 142 0.62 3.10 -10.51
C TYR A 142 1.42 3.65 -9.34
N GLY A 143 2.68 4.00 -9.60
CA GLY A 143 3.55 4.55 -8.55
C GLY A 143 4.13 3.48 -7.64
N GLY A 144 5.14 2.77 -8.13
CA GLY A 144 5.85 1.68 -7.47
C GLY A 144 5.74 0.39 -8.26
N LEU A 145 6.69 -0.53 -8.03
CA LEU A 145 6.59 -1.90 -8.52
C LEU A 145 5.45 -2.61 -7.77
N ARG A 146 4.74 -3.49 -8.46
CA ARG A 146 3.83 -4.43 -7.79
C ARG A 146 4.62 -5.23 -6.76
N PHE A 147 4.06 -5.41 -5.57
CA PHE A 147 4.73 -6.11 -4.48
C PHE A 147 5.25 -7.50 -4.90
N LEU A 148 4.39 -8.31 -5.52
CA LEU A 148 4.77 -9.64 -6.00
C LEU A 148 5.76 -9.63 -7.18
N GLU A 149 5.90 -8.49 -7.86
CA GLU A 149 6.85 -8.32 -8.97
C GLU A 149 8.21 -7.78 -8.52
N ALA A 150 8.31 -7.30 -7.29
CA ALA A 150 9.57 -6.82 -6.75
C ALA A 150 10.64 -7.92 -6.77
N ALA A 151 11.86 -7.57 -7.18
CA ALA A 151 12.92 -8.56 -7.42
C ALA A 151 13.19 -9.44 -6.20
N HIS A 152 13.30 -8.85 -5.01
CA HIS A 152 13.56 -9.56 -3.75
C HIS A 152 12.39 -10.47 -3.32
N VAL A 153 11.15 -10.10 -3.67
CA VAL A 153 9.97 -10.95 -3.45
C VAL A 153 9.98 -12.14 -4.38
N LYS A 154 10.26 -11.92 -5.67
CA LYS A 154 10.45 -13.00 -6.66
C LYS A 154 11.59 -13.94 -6.27
N ASP A 155 12.67 -13.40 -5.69
CA ASP A 155 13.79 -14.21 -5.21
C ASP A 155 13.32 -15.15 -4.09
N LEU A 156 12.65 -14.62 -3.05
CA LEU A 156 12.10 -15.41 -1.95
C LEU A 156 11.12 -16.49 -2.44
N ILE A 157 10.17 -16.13 -3.30
CA ILE A 157 9.21 -17.07 -3.89
C ILE A 157 9.95 -18.17 -4.66
N SER A 158 11.05 -17.84 -5.36
CA SER A 158 11.84 -18.84 -6.10
C SER A 158 12.46 -19.89 -5.18
N PHE A 159 12.92 -19.55 -3.97
CA PHE A 159 13.36 -20.53 -2.98
C PHE A 159 12.25 -21.47 -2.56
N LEU A 160 11.05 -20.97 -2.33
CA LEU A 160 9.89 -21.81 -2.00
C LEU A 160 9.52 -22.74 -3.16
N ARG A 161 9.59 -22.23 -4.40
CA ARG A 161 9.26 -23.00 -5.61
C ARG A 161 10.22 -24.17 -5.82
N VAL A 162 11.52 -23.96 -5.68
CA VAL A 162 12.49 -25.06 -5.84
C VAL A 162 12.40 -26.10 -4.73
N ALA A 163 12.00 -25.68 -3.52
CA ALA A 163 11.74 -26.60 -2.43
C ALA A 163 10.45 -27.43 -2.63
N GLU A 164 9.46 -26.89 -3.36
CA GLU A 164 8.23 -27.59 -3.73
C GLU A 164 8.41 -28.43 -5.01
N ASN A 165 9.08 -27.88 -6.01
CA ASN A 165 9.35 -28.52 -7.28
C ASN A 165 10.86 -28.44 -7.62
N PRO A 166 11.65 -29.48 -7.33
CA PRO A 166 13.09 -29.50 -7.57
C PRO A 166 13.51 -29.36 -9.03
N VAL A 167 12.59 -29.57 -9.99
CA VAL A 167 12.88 -29.44 -11.42
C VAL A 167 12.44 -28.08 -12.01
N ASP A 168 12.12 -27.09 -11.17
CA ASP A 168 11.78 -25.73 -11.63
C ASP A 168 13.04 -24.98 -12.07
N GLU A 169 13.40 -25.10 -13.34
CA GLU A 169 14.61 -24.51 -13.91
C GLU A 169 14.66 -22.98 -13.79
N ILE A 170 13.53 -22.30 -13.94
CA ILE A 170 13.45 -20.84 -13.88
C ILE A 170 13.73 -20.35 -12.47
N ALA A 171 13.11 -20.98 -11.48
CA ALA A 171 13.32 -20.64 -10.09
C ALA A 171 14.75 -20.95 -9.65
N TRP A 172 15.32 -22.08 -10.05
CA TRP A 172 16.73 -22.43 -9.80
C TRP A 172 17.67 -21.42 -10.44
N PHE A 173 17.47 -21.08 -11.70
CA PHE A 173 18.33 -20.11 -12.39
C PHE A 173 18.35 -18.79 -11.64
N ARG A 174 17.20 -18.35 -11.16
CA ARG A 174 17.07 -17.10 -10.41
C ARG A 174 17.86 -17.14 -9.10
N ILE A 175 17.68 -18.14 -8.26
CA ILE A 175 18.36 -18.20 -6.95
C ILE A 175 19.86 -18.46 -7.07
N LEU A 176 20.32 -19.22 -8.08
CA LEU A 176 21.73 -19.48 -8.32
C LEU A 176 22.49 -18.21 -8.74
N GLN A 177 21.83 -17.30 -9.47
CA GLN A 177 22.41 -16.00 -9.83
C GLN A 177 22.54 -15.04 -8.61
N LEU A 178 21.99 -15.38 -7.46
CA LEU A 178 22.19 -14.62 -6.22
C LEU A 178 23.55 -14.93 -5.58
N ILE A 179 24.16 -16.07 -5.89
CA ILE A 179 25.42 -16.52 -5.32
C ILE A 179 26.60 -15.89 -6.09
N GLU A 180 27.47 -15.21 -5.38
CA GLU A 180 28.67 -14.61 -5.97
C GLU A 180 29.54 -15.68 -6.63
N GLY A 181 30.05 -15.38 -7.83
CA GLY A 181 30.88 -16.31 -8.60
C GLY A 181 30.09 -17.36 -9.41
N VAL A 182 28.77 -17.34 -9.39
CA VAL A 182 27.92 -18.21 -10.21
C VAL A 182 27.44 -17.47 -11.46
N GLY A 183 28.00 -17.84 -12.61
CA GLY A 183 27.55 -17.35 -13.92
C GLY A 183 26.48 -18.26 -14.55
N PRO A 184 25.87 -17.83 -15.68
CA PRO A 184 24.80 -18.59 -16.36
C PRO A 184 25.17 -20.04 -16.71
N SER A 185 26.42 -20.27 -17.15
CA SER A 185 26.91 -21.61 -17.51
C SER A 185 26.99 -22.54 -16.31
N THR A 186 27.46 -22.04 -15.16
CA THR A 186 27.52 -22.80 -13.91
C THR A 186 26.12 -23.10 -13.41
N ALA A 187 25.22 -22.13 -13.44
CA ALA A 187 23.81 -22.29 -13.07
C ALA A 187 23.14 -23.38 -13.90
N ALA A 188 23.30 -23.35 -15.23
CA ALA A 188 22.73 -24.38 -16.11
C ALA A 188 23.21 -25.80 -15.81
N LYS A 189 24.49 -25.97 -15.48
CA LYS A 189 25.06 -27.29 -15.10
C LYS A 189 24.51 -27.77 -13.77
N ALA A 190 24.39 -26.88 -12.79
CA ALA A 190 23.84 -27.19 -11.48
C ALA A 190 22.36 -27.56 -11.56
N ILE A 191 21.57 -26.85 -12.36
CA ILE A 191 20.17 -27.15 -12.62
C ILE A 191 20.02 -28.54 -13.23
N ALA A 192 20.80 -28.86 -14.25
CA ALA A 192 20.79 -30.19 -14.86
C ALA A 192 21.17 -31.30 -13.88
N HIS A 193 22.09 -31.02 -12.93
CA HIS A 193 22.46 -31.93 -11.86
C HIS A 193 21.30 -32.21 -10.88
N VAL A 194 20.64 -31.17 -10.40
CA VAL A 194 19.49 -31.28 -9.49
C VAL A 194 18.29 -31.95 -10.17
N ALA A 195 18.02 -31.58 -11.43
CA ALA A 195 16.94 -32.15 -12.19
C ALA A 195 17.04 -33.69 -12.37
N LYS A 196 18.25 -34.21 -12.53
CA LYS A 196 18.49 -35.68 -12.59
C LYS A 196 18.17 -36.38 -11.28
N ALA A 197 18.40 -35.73 -10.17
CA ALA A 197 18.15 -36.30 -8.84
C ALA A 197 16.69 -36.18 -8.38
N HIS A 198 15.92 -35.25 -8.98
CA HIS A 198 14.58 -34.89 -8.53
C HIS A 198 14.50 -34.52 -7.04
N ASP A 199 15.58 -33.97 -6.49
CA ASP A 199 15.70 -33.58 -5.08
C ASP A 199 16.51 -32.27 -4.99
N ALA A 200 15.94 -31.25 -4.37
CA ALA A 200 16.60 -29.97 -4.20
C ALA A 200 17.91 -30.06 -3.39
N ARG A 201 18.02 -31.07 -2.50
CA ARG A 201 19.23 -31.32 -1.70
C ARG A 201 20.42 -31.78 -2.54
N ALA A 202 20.18 -32.27 -3.76
CA ALA A 202 21.26 -32.66 -4.67
C ALA A 202 22.18 -31.51 -5.04
N ILE A 203 21.75 -30.25 -4.84
CA ILE A 203 22.61 -29.08 -5.02
C ILE A 203 23.92 -29.16 -4.22
N LYS A 204 23.94 -29.84 -3.08
CA LYS A 204 25.11 -30.05 -2.22
C LYS A 204 26.20 -30.91 -2.85
N THR A 205 25.80 -31.81 -3.73
CA THR A 205 26.74 -32.76 -4.38
C THR A 205 27.32 -32.19 -5.67
N PHE A 206 26.86 -31.04 -6.12
CA PHE A 206 27.43 -30.29 -7.24
C PHE A 206 28.69 -29.54 -6.78
N GLU A 207 29.77 -29.62 -7.56
CA GLU A 207 31.01 -28.91 -7.26
C GLU A 207 30.99 -27.50 -7.87
N PRO A 208 30.84 -26.45 -7.03
CA PRO A 208 30.79 -25.07 -7.50
C PRO A 208 32.19 -24.51 -7.78
N PRO A 209 32.30 -23.41 -8.55
CA PRO A 209 33.54 -22.64 -8.66
C PRO A 209 34.07 -22.21 -7.29
N ALA A 210 35.39 -22.06 -7.18
CA ALA A 210 36.05 -21.71 -5.92
C ALA A 210 35.46 -20.44 -5.26
N ALA A 211 35.15 -19.41 -6.05
CA ALA A 211 34.55 -18.17 -5.56
C ALA A 211 33.13 -18.34 -4.97
N ALA A 212 32.39 -19.35 -5.41
CA ALA A 212 31.02 -19.59 -4.98
C ALA A 212 30.91 -20.55 -3.77
N ARG A 213 31.99 -21.19 -3.33
CA ARG A 213 31.95 -22.28 -2.33
C ARG A 213 31.25 -21.91 -1.02
N ALA A 214 31.49 -20.71 -0.50
CA ALA A 214 30.88 -20.26 0.75
C ALA A 214 29.35 -20.15 0.62
N GLY A 215 28.86 -19.33 -0.30
CA GLY A 215 27.42 -19.17 -0.53
C GLY A 215 26.72 -20.45 -1.00
N TRP A 216 27.47 -21.34 -1.68
CA TRP A 216 26.95 -22.66 -2.07
C TRP A 216 26.71 -23.59 -0.90
N LYS A 217 27.62 -23.58 0.07
CA LYS A 217 27.47 -24.36 1.33
C LYS A 217 26.22 -23.88 2.07
N ASP A 218 26.03 -22.58 2.18
CA ASP A 218 24.89 -21.99 2.89
C ASP A 218 23.57 -22.27 2.14
N LEU A 219 23.57 -22.19 0.80
CA LEU A 219 22.43 -22.60 -0.03
C LEU A 219 22.08 -24.09 0.18
N GLY A 220 23.10 -24.97 0.21
CA GLY A 220 22.91 -26.40 0.45
C GLY A 220 22.27 -26.66 1.82
N ALA A 221 22.72 -25.97 2.86
CA ALA A 221 22.14 -26.06 4.21
C ALA A 221 20.68 -25.58 4.22
N LEU A 222 20.39 -24.46 3.55
CA LEU A 222 19.02 -23.96 3.40
C LEU A 222 18.11 -24.99 2.70
N MET A 223 18.57 -25.62 1.62
CA MET A 223 17.78 -26.63 0.91
C MET A 223 17.49 -27.87 1.80
N ASP A 224 18.47 -28.31 2.58
CA ASP A 224 18.22 -29.37 3.57
C ASP A 224 17.11 -29.00 4.55
N ASP A 225 17.18 -27.78 5.07
CA ASP A 225 16.22 -27.29 6.05
C ASP A 225 14.81 -27.17 5.46
N LEU A 226 14.69 -26.65 4.23
CA LEU A 226 13.40 -26.48 3.58
C LEU A 226 12.74 -27.79 3.19
N VAL A 227 13.55 -28.78 2.78
CA VAL A 227 13.06 -30.14 2.44
C VAL A 227 12.74 -30.93 3.71
N ALA A 228 13.57 -30.84 4.76
CA ALA A 228 13.33 -31.51 6.02
C ALA A 228 12.08 -31.01 6.75
N ALA A 229 11.75 -29.73 6.62
CA ALA A 229 10.53 -29.15 7.17
C ALA A 229 9.24 -29.65 6.45
N GLY A 230 9.38 -30.32 5.31
CA GLY A 230 8.27 -30.94 4.57
C GLY A 230 7.22 -29.93 4.09
N GLU A 231 5.94 -30.33 4.11
CA GLU A 231 4.79 -29.46 3.78
C GLU A 231 4.32 -28.60 4.97
N GLY A 232 5.16 -28.40 5.98
CA GLY A 232 4.84 -27.64 7.19
C GLY A 232 4.44 -26.19 6.93
N SER A 233 4.21 -25.45 8.03
CA SER A 233 3.81 -24.04 7.95
C SER A 233 4.74 -23.22 7.05
N PRO A 234 4.24 -22.55 6.02
CA PRO A 234 5.07 -21.75 5.12
C PRO A 234 5.81 -20.62 5.83
N THR A 235 5.33 -20.17 6.99
CA THR A 235 5.99 -19.15 7.82
C THR A 235 7.42 -19.54 8.17
N VAL A 236 7.63 -20.79 8.61
CA VAL A 236 8.96 -21.30 8.97
C VAL A 236 9.89 -21.31 7.76
N HIS A 237 9.37 -21.71 6.60
CA HIS A 237 10.14 -21.70 5.36
C HIS A 237 10.53 -20.28 4.95
N VAL A 238 9.59 -19.35 4.96
CA VAL A 238 9.84 -17.93 4.63
C VAL A 238 10.86 -17.33 5.59
N GLN A 239 10.75 -17.59 6.89
CA GLN A 239 11.69 -17.11 7.89
C GLN A 239 13.13 -17.61 7.62
N ARG A 240 13.31 -18.90 7.31
CA ARG A 240 14.62 -19.49 7.00
C ARG A 240 15.22 -18.89 5.74
N ILE A 241 14.40 -18.73 4.69
CA ILE A 241 14.83 -18.08 3.45
C ILE A 241 15.23 -16.63 3.72
N ARG A 242 14.45 -15.90 4.49
CA ARG A 242 14.73 -14.52 4.84
C ARG A 242 16.09 -14.37 5.56
N LEU A 243 16.33 -15.18 6.57
CA LEU A 243 17.61 -15.18 7.30
C LEU A 243 18.81 -15.44 6.38
N PHE A 244 18.66 -16.35 5.43
CA PHE A 244 19.69 -16.60 4.41
C PHE A 244 19.88 -15.41 3.47
N TYR A 245 18.77 -14.77 3.08
CA TYR A 245 18.76 -13.70 2.06
C TYR A 245 19.12 -12.32 2.62
N ASP A 246 18.95 -12.09 3.93
CA ASP A 246 19.19 -10.78 4.58
C ASP A 246 20.61 -10.25 4.35
N GLY A 247 21.64 -11.09 4.42
CA GLY A 247 23.01 -10.70 4.13
C GLY A 247 23.25 -10.28 2.67
N MET A 248 22.46 -10.82 1.74
CA MET A 248 22.54 -10.48 0.32
C MET A 248 21.83 -9.16 0.00
N LEU A 249 20.79 -8.77 0.77
CA LEU A 249 20.09 -7.50 0.59
C LEU A 249 21.01 -6.30 0.78
N GLU A 250 21.87 -6.34 1.81
CA GLU A 250 22.77 -5.24 2.15
C GLU A 250 23.84 -4.99 1.08
N THR A 251 24.28 -6.05 0.41
CA THR A 251 25.29 -5.95 -0.63
C THR A 251 24.73 -5.59 -2.01
N ARG A 252 23.42 -5.80 -2.23
CA ARG A 252 22.79 -5.66 -3.55
C ARG A 252 21.94 -4.40 -3.72
N TYR A 253 21.44 -3.83 -2.61
CA TYR A 253 20.43 -2.77 -2.69
C TYR A 253 20.72 -1.64 -1.71
N ASP A 254 20.74 -0.41 -2.18
CA ASP A 254 20.92 0.80 -1.36
C ASP A 254 19.79 0.97 -0.31
N ASN A 255 18.59 0.42 -0.57
CA ASN A 255 17.42 0.49 0.32
C ASN A 255 17.09 -0.89 0.95
N ALA A 256 18.09 -1.61 1.42
CA ALA A 256 17.96 -2.96 2.00
C ALA A 256 16.90 -3.03 3.11
N GLN A 257 16.81 -2.00 3.95
CA GLN A 257 15.85 -1.97 5.06
C GLN A 257 14.37 -1.97 4.60
N ALA A 258 14.04 -1.23 3.54
CA ALA A 258 12.69 -1.26 2.98
C ALA A 258 12.35 -2.65 2.42
N ARG A 259 13.30 -3.26 1.71
CA ARG A 259 13.12 -4.62 1.13
C ARG A 259 13.03 -5.71 2.20
N ARG A 260 13.75 -5.56 3.31
CA ARG A 260 13.62 -6.46 4.46
C ARG A 260 12.20 -6.41 5.02
N ARG A 261 11.59 -5.24 5.11
CA ARG A 261 10.18 -5.09 5.54
C ARG A 261 9.22 -5.81 4.60
N ASP A 262 9.45 -5.75 3.30
CA ASP A 262 8.62 -6.48 2.31
C ASP A 262 8.71 -8.01 2.55
N LEU A 263 9.91 -8.53 2.82
CA LEU A 263 10.09 -9.96 3.13
C LEU A 263 9.47 -10.38 4.47
N GLU A 264 9.52 -9.50 5.49
CA GLU A 264 8.83 -9.69 6.78
C GLU A 264 7.31 -9.71 6.58
N HIS A 265 6.81 -8.89 5.67
CA HIS A 265 5.39 -8.90 5.32
C HIS A 265 4.95 -10.22 4.68
N ILE A 266 5.77 -10.80 3.77
CA ILE A 266 5.51 -12.14 3.22
C ILE A 266 5.46 -13.19 4.32
N GLU A 267 6.37 -13.12 5.30
CA GLU A 267 6.37 -14.04 6.44
C GLU A 267 5.05 -13.96 7.22
N GLN A 268 4.54 -12.75 7.44
CA GLN A 268 3.26 -12.53 8.10
C GLN A 268 2.09 -13.10 7.27
N VAL A 269 2.07 -12.84 5.96
CA VAL A 269 1.03 -13.39 5.06
C VAL A 269 1.07 -14.90 5.06
N ALA A 270 2.28 -15.50 5.01
CA ALA A 270 2.47 -16.95 5.05
C ALA A 270 1.86 -17.58 6.31
N SER A 271 1.75 -16.84 7.42
CA SER A 271 1.15 -17.36 8.67
C SER A 271 -0.34 -17.71 8.55
N GLY A 272 -1.03 -17.17 7.57
CA GLY A 272 -2.43 -17.50 7.27
C GLY A 272 -2.64 -18.82 6.52
N TYR A 273 -1.56 -19.50 6.10
CA TYR A 273 -1.62 -20.68 5.27
C TYR A 273 -1.19 -21.94 6.01
N LYS A 274 -1.82 -23.07 5.71
CA LYS A 274 -1.55 -24.36 6.34
C LYS A 274 -0.40 -25.12 5.69
N SER A 275 -0.13 -24.87 4.41
CA SER A 275 0.94 -25.55 3.66
C SER A 275 1.63 -24.63 2.66
N ARG A 276 2.92 -24.94 2.37
CA ARG A 276 3.70 -24.24 1.35
C ARG A 276 3.06 -24.32 -0.03
N ARG A 277 2.49 -25.47 -0.39
CA ARG A 277 1.82 -25.66 -1.67
C ARG A 277 0.62 -24.74 -1.82
N GLN A 278 -0.26 -24.66 -0.80
CA GLN A 278 -1.40 -23.75 -0.83
C GLN A 278 -0.95 -22.30 -0.93
N PHE A 279 0.05 -21.91 -0.15
CA PHE A 279 0.61 -20.54 -0.20
C PHE A 279 1.14 -20.20 -1.60
N LEU A 280 1.97 -21.09 -2.21
CA LEU A 280 2.48 -20.89 -3.57
C LEU A 280 1.37 -20.91 -4.62
N THR A 281 0.39 -21.78 -4.47
CA THR A 281 -0.75 -21.87 -5.39
C THR A 281 -1.51 -20.54 -5.41
N ASP A 282 -1.84 -20.00 -4.26
CA ASP A 282 -2.58 -18.73 -4.15
C ASP A 282 -1.76 -17.52 -4.63
N LEU A 283 -0.41 -17.56 -4.48
CA LEU A 283 0.47 -16.52 -5.02
C LEU A 283 0.75 -16.67 -6.53
N THR A 284 0.62 -17.87 -7.09
CA THR A 284 0.99 -18.18 -8.48
C THR A 284 -0.20 -18.48 -9.37
N LEU A 285 -1.37 -18.83 -8.82
CA LEU A 285 -2.61 -18.95 -9.56
C LEU A 285 -3.00 -17.56 -10.07
N ASP A 286 -2.49 -17.29 -11.26
CA ASP A 286 -2.81 -16.17 -12.09
C ASP A 286 -2.46 -14.80 -11.50
N PRO A 287 -1.20 -14.35 -11.60
CA PRO A 287 -1.00 -12.92 -11.58
C PRO A 287 -1.79 -12.39 -12.76
N PRO A 288 -2.80 -11.53 -12.55
CA PRO A 288 -3.46 -10.88 -13.66
C PRO A 288 -2.36 -10.30 -14.55
N ASN A 289 -2.37 -10.66 -15.83
CA ASN A 289 -1.31 -10.42 -16.79
C ASN A 289 -0.70 -9.05 -16.62
N SER A 290 0.49 -8.99 -16.03
CA SER A 290 1.22 -7.76 -15.85
C SER A 290 1.94 -7.42 -17.13
N THR A 291 1.26 -6.76 -18.02
CA THR A 291 1.92 -6.01 -19.09
C THR A 291 2.33 -4.65 -18.57
N SER A 292 3.20 -4.61 -17.58
CA SER A 292 3.66 -3.35 -16.97
C SER A 292 4.91 -2.76 -17.64
N ASP A 293 5.46 -3.39 -18.67
CA ASP A 293 6.68 -2.89 -19.31
C ASP A 293 6.47 -2.27 -20.69
N ILE A 294 5.24 -2.11 -21.09
CA ILE A 294 4.96 -1.39 -22.33
C ILE A 294 3.97 -0.30 -22.01
N ALA A 295 4.32 0.93 -22.34
CA ALA A 295 3.41 2.03 -22.53
C ALA A 295 2.44 1.72 -23.69
N ALA A 296 1.75 0.60 -23.62
CA ALA A 296 0.65 0.23 -24.47
C ALA A 296 -0.61 0.25 -23.61
N ASN A 297 -1.60 1.02 -24.04
CA ASN A 297 -2.95 0.94 -23.46
C ASN A 297 -3.30 -0.54 -23.28
N PRO A 298 -3.76 -0.93 -22.07
CA PRO A 298 -4.32 -2.25 -21.85
C PRO A 298 -5.36 -2.52 -22.95
N LEU A 299 -5.46 -3.77 -23.38
CA LEU A 299 -6.45 -4.18 -24.38
C LEU A 299 -7.81 -3.62 -23.93
N LYS A 300 -8.53 -2.95 -24.80
CA LYS A 300 -9.77 -2.19 -24.50
C LYS A 300 -10.88 -3.00 -23.83
N ASP A 301 -10.72 -4.32 -23.78
CA ASP A 301 -11.73 -5.28 -23.32
C ASP A 301 -11.46 -5.83 -21.91
N GLU A 302 -10.34 -5.47 -21.25
CA GLU A 302 -10.03 -5.90 -19.88
C GLU A 302 -10.37 -4.80 -18.86
N ASP A 303 -11.16 -5.16 -17.84
CA ASP A 303 -11.50 -4.27 -16.74
C ASP A 303 -10.60 -4.57 -15.53
N TRP A 304 -10.03 -3.56 -14.88
CA TRP A 304 -9.10 -3.70 -13.75
C TRP A 304 -9.27 -2.58 -12.74
N LEU A 305 -9.11 -2.92 -11.47
CA LEU A 305 -9.07 -1.95 -10.37
C LEU A 305 -7.77 -1.13 -10.42
N VAL A 306 -7.85 0.15 -10.17
CA VAL A 306 -6.68 1.03 -10.09
C VAL A 306 -6.14 1.05 -8.67
N LEU A 307 -4.87 0.68 -8.50
CA LEU A 307 -4.09 0.90 -7.28
C LEU A 307 -3.08 2.02 -7.54
N SER A 308 -3.06 3.06 -6.72
CA SER A 308 -2.16 4.19 -7.00
C SER A 308 -1.65 4.89 -5.75
N THR A 309 -0.38 5.31 -5.78
CA THR A 309 0.07 6.29 -4.79
C THR A 309 -0.66 7.61 -5.01
N ILE A 310 -0.89 8.37 -3.93
CA ILE A 310 -1.56 9.67 -4.01
C ILE A 310 -0.85 10.62 -4.99
N HIS A 311 0.48 10.57 -5.05
CA HIS A 311 1.26 11.38 -5.98
C HIS A 311 0.98 11.05 -7.44
N SER A 312 0.90 9.78 -7.78
CA SER A 312 0.60 9.32 -9.14
C SER A 312 -0.86 9.53 -9.53
N ALA A 313 -1.76 9.59 -8.55
CA ALA A 313 -3.18 9.87 -8.75
C ALA A 313 -3.49 11.33 -9.10
N LYS A 314 -2.51 12.26 -8.95
CA LYS A 314 -2.73 13.67 -9.27
C LYS A 314 -3.03 13.84 -10.75
N GLY A 315 -4.15 14.52 -11.06
CA GLY A 315 -4.65 14.70 -12.44
C GLY A 315 -5.67 13.66 -12.88
N CYS A 316 -5.73 12.50 -12.20
CA CYS A 316 -6.74 11.47 -12.46
C CYS A 316 -8.02 11.71 -11.65
N GLU A 317 -9.08 10.94 -11.97
CA GLU A 317 -10.36 10.96 -11.25
C GLU A 317 -11.10 9.64 -11.48
N TRP A 318 -11.83 9.18 -10.44
CA TRP A 318 -12.58 7.93 -10.47
C TRP A 318 -13.96 8.10 -9.84
N ASP A 319 -14.90 7.26 -10.24
CA ASP A 319 -16.25 7.30 -9.70
C ASP A 319 -16.27 6.88 -8.23
N VAL A 320 -15.42 5.92 -7.85
CA VAL A 320 -15.23 5.46 -6.47
C VAL A 320 -13.76 5.54 -6.10
N VAL A 321 -13.48 6.11 -4.94
CA VAL A 321 -12.11 6.18 -4.37
C VAL A 321 -12.10 5.57 -2.97
N TYR A 322 -11.13 4.69 -2.74
CA TYR A 322 -10.80 4.12 -1.44
C TYR A 322 -9.44 4.67 -1.00
N LEU A 323 -9.42 5.53 0.02
CA LEU A 323 -8.20 6.01 0.65
C LEU A 323 -7.89 5.10 1.83
N ILE A 324 -6.87 4.27 1.71
CA ILE A 324 -6.50 3.30 2.75
C ILE A 324 -5.40 3.85 3.66
N HIS A 325 -5.29 3.27 4.87
CA HIS A 325 -4.30 3.64 5.89
C HIS A 325 -4.34 5.14 6.26
N ALA A 326 -5.54 5.72 6.44
CA ALA A 326 -5.71 7.10 6.89
C ALA A 326 -5.48 7.23 8.40
N SER A 327 -4.29 6.86 8.86
CA SER A 327 -3.84 6.92 10.26
C SER A 327 -2.57 7.73 10.40
N ASP A 328 -2.34 8.33 11.57
CA ASP A 328 -1.06 8.95 11.90
C ASP A 328 0.05 7.92 11.79
N GLY A 329 1.18 8.32 11.20
CA GLY A 329 2.27 7.43 10.82
C GLY A 329 2.23 6.94 9.37
N CYS A 330 1.02 6.87 8.77
CA CYS A 330 0.84 6.53 7.36
C CYS A 330 0.43 7.75 6.52
N LEU A 331 -0.56 8.53 7.00
CA LEU A 331 -1.02 9.78 6.41
C LEU A 331 -1.49 10.75 7.50
N PRO A 332 -0.62 11.68 7.99
CA PRO A 332 0.75 11.95 7.53
C PRO A 332 1.71 10.79 7.78
N SER A 333 2.73 10.68 6.92
CA SER A 333 3.84 9.76 7.12
C SER A 333 4.70 10.19 8.31
N ASP A 334 5.18 9.24 9.13
CA ASP A 334 6.11 9.53 10.24
C ASP A 334 7.36 10.28 9.78
N MET A 335 7.83 9.99 8.57
CA MET A 335 8.99 10.66 7.96
C MET A 335 8.76 12.12 7.58
N ALA A 336 7.51 12.60 7.62
CA ALA A 336 7.10 13.94 7.20
C ALA A 336 6.46 14.74 8.35
N THR A 337 6.78 14.40 9.60
CA THR A 337 6.22 15.07 10.77
C THR A 337 7.21 15.98 11.50
N ASP A 338 8.46 16.08 11.02
CA ASP A 338 9.54 16.80 11.68
C ASP A 338 9.37 18.33 11.61
N ASN A 339 8.61 18.83 10.65
CA ASN A 339 8.37 20.26 10.51
C ASN A 339 6.97 20.59 9.94
N ASP A 340 6.52 21.81 10.26
CA ASP A 340 5.22 22.34 9.84
C ASP A 340 4.99 22.31 8.32
N ARG A 341 6.03 22.47 7.50
CA ARG A 341 5.91 22.50 6.04
C ARG A 341 5.60 21.13 5.47
N GLU A 342 6.21 20.11 6.02
CA GLU A 342 5.98 18.72 5.61
C GLU A 342 4.57 18.28 6.02
N ILE A 343 4.13 18.64 7.23
CA ILE A 343 2.74 18.36 7.66
C ILE A 343 1.73 19.05 6.74
N GLU A 344 2.00 20.29 6.31
CA GLU A 344 1.12 20.98 5.37
C GLU A 344 1.12 20.35 3.98
N GLU A 345 2.24 19.78 3.53
CA GLU A 345 2.29 19.01 2.28
C GLU A 345 1.50 17.70 2.38
N GLU A 346 1.63 16.98 3.50
CA GLU A 346 0.84 15.77 3.77
C GLU A 346 -0.67 16.08 3.84
N ARG A 347 -1.06 17.25 4.38
CA ARG A 347 -2.46 17.73 4.33
C ARG A 347 -2.94 17.92 2.90
N ARG A 348 -2.11 18.52 2.04
CA ARG A 348 -2.43 18.66 0.61
C ARG A 348 -2.50 17.30 -0.10
N LEU A 349 -1.66 16.34 0.31
CA LEU A 349 -1.77 14.96 -0.20
C LEU A 349 -3.10 14.32 0.17
N ALA A 350 -3.54 14.43 1.44
CA ALA A 350 -4.85 13.94 1.86
C ALA A 350 -5.98 14.63 1.06
N TYR A 351 -5.91 15.95 0.90
CA TYR A 351 -6.86 16.71 0.07
C TYR A 351 -6.87 16.23 -1.38
N VAL A 352 -5.70 16.07 -2.01
CA VAL A 352 -5.59 15.55 -3.38
C VAL A 352 -6.23 14.17 -3.48
N ALA A 353 -5.93 13.25 -2.57
CA ALA A 353 -6.50 11.90 -2.58
C ALA A 353 -8.03 11.93 -2.54
N MET A 354 -8.61 12.67 -1.60
CA MET A 354 -10.05 12.73 -1.42
C MET A 354 -10.77 13.42 -2.60
N THR A 355 -10.13 14.46 -3.20
CA THR A 355 -10.66 15.15 -4.37
C THR A 355 -10.54 14.38 -5.69
N ARG A 356 -10.01 13.15 -5.67
CA ARG A 356 -10.04 12.26 -6.86
C ARG A 356 -11.38 11.57 -7.03
N ALA A 357 -12.20 11.51 -5.97
CA ALA A 357 -13.52 10.90 -5.99
C ALA A 357 -14.56 11.77 -6.70
N ARG A 358 -15.36 11.13 -7.56
CA ARG A 358 -16.49 11.77 -8.26
C ARG A 358 -17.80 11.56 -7.50
N ASN A 359 -18.10 10.32 -7.12
CA ASN A 359 -19.40 9.92 -6.56
C ASN A 359 -19.29 9.34 -5.16
N PHE A 360 -18.28 8.50 -4.90
CA PHE A 360 -18.14 7.79 -3.63
C PHE A 360 -16.71 7.89 -3.11
N LEU A 361 -16.57 8.19 -1.82
CA LEU A 361 -15.29 8.28 -1.13
C LEU A 361 -15.36 7.43 0.16
N TYR A 362 -14.46 6.46 0.25
CA TYR A 362 -14.22 5.65 1.44
C TYR A 362 -12.85 5.97 2.00
N VAL A 363 -12.78 6.28 3.28
CA VAL A 363 -11.52 6.56 3.99
C VAL A 363 -11.38 5.52 5.09
N THR A 364 -10.42 4.62 4.96
CA THR A 364 -10.26 3.50 5.88
C THR A 364 -8.97 3.62 6.69
N TRP A 365 -9.02 3.17 7.93
CA TRP A 365 -7.86 3.11 8.79
C TRP A 365 -7.94 1.91 9.74
N PRO A 366 -6.83 1.12 9.91
CA PRO A 366 -6.79 0.01 10.84
C PRO A 366 -6.49 0.51 12.25
N LEU A 367 -7.20 -0.06 13.26
CA LEU A 367 -6.94 0.20 14.69
C LEU A 367 -5.64 -0.43 15.16
N ARG A 368 -5.25 -1.55 14.56
CA ARG A 368 -4.09 -2.32 14.97
C ARG A 368 -3.20 -2.55 13.78
N TYR A 369 -1.92 -2.18 13.97
CA TYR A 369 -0.83 -2.66 13.15
C TYR A 369 -0.12 -3.76 13.90
N TYR A 370 0.05 -4.92 13.28
CA TYR A 370 0.87 -5.97 13.86
C TYR A 370 2.34 -5.56 13.79
N HIS A 371 2.97 -5.38 14.96
CA HIS A 371 4.38 -5.00 15.01
C HIS A 371 5.24 -6.16 14.54
N ARG A 372 6.03 -5.91 13.51
CA ARG A 372 6.84 -6.87 12.75
C ARG A 372 8.07 -7.39 13.51
N TRP A 373 8.14 -7.26 14.83
CA TRP A 373 9.42 -7.50 15.55
C TRP A 373 9.43 -8.64 16.56
N SER A 374 8.43 -9.50 16.61
CA SER A 374 8.51 -10.72 17.44
C SER A 374 7.40 -11.69 17.06
N SER A 375 7.76 -12.81 16.46
CA SER A 375 6.87 -13.93 16.16
C SER A 375 6.32 -14.68 17.40
N PHE A 376 6.56 -14.18 18.61
CA PHE A 376 6.15 -14.79 19.88
C PHE A 376 5.40 -13.86 20.85
N THR A 377 5.09 -12.63 20.48
CA THR A 377 4.33 -11.74 21.36
C THR A 377 3.24 -11.04 20.56
N ASP A 378 2.00 -11.12 21.07
CA ASP A 378 0.80 -10.34 20.63
C ASP A 378 0.98 -8.81 20.77
N LYS A 379 2.17 -8.29 20.50
CA LYS A 379 2.42 -6.85 20.55
C LYS A 379 1.92 -6.19 19.29
N HIS A 380 0.74 -5.59 19.39
CA HIS A 380 0.20 -4.69 18.38
C HIS A 380 0.33 -3.25 18.87
N LEU A 381 0.63 -2.37 17.94
CA LEU A 381 0.49 -0.93 18.15
C LEU A 381 -0.93 -0.54 17.78
N TYR A 382 -1.57 0.21 18.66
CA TYR A 382 -2.80 0.89 18.31
C TYR A 382 -2.46 2.12 17.48
N SER A 383 -3.03 2.20 16.28
CA SER A 383 -2.92 3.41 15.48
C SER A 383 -3.94 4.45 15.93
N GLN A 384 -3.63 5.71 15.67
CA GLN A 384 -4.59 6.80 15.80
C GLN A 384 -5.09 7.17 14.42
N VAL A 385 -6.36 7.58 14.34
CA VAL A 385 -6.90 8.14 13.11
C VAL A 385 -6.06 9.34 12.68
N SER A 386 -5.90 9.53 11.38
CA SER A 386 -5.15 10.66 10.84
C SER A 386 -5.57 11.99 11.49
N ARG A 387 -4.59 12.76 11.95
CA ARG A 387 -4.81 14.12 12.50
C ARG A 387 -5.49 15.09 11.53
N PHE A 388 -5.57 14.74 10.27
CA PHE A 388 -6.29 15.52 9.26
C PHE A 388 -7.78 15.27 9.28
N LEU A 389 -8.24 14.16 9.88
CA LEU A 389 -9.65 13.83 10.07
C LEU A 389 -10.12 14.34 11.43
N THR A 390 -10.13 15.67 11.59
CA THR A 390 -10.61 16.36 12.79
C THR A 390 -12.11 16.10 13.02
N ASP A 391 -12.63 16.43 14.20
CA ASP A 391 -14.05 16.17 14.54
C ASP A 391 -15.02 16.85 13.58
N ASP A 392 -14.72 18.06 13.13
CA ASP A 392 -15.54 18.80 12.17
C ASP A 392 -15.46 18.21 10.75
N VAL A 393 -14.32 17.66 10.34
CA VAL A 393 -14.20 16.89 9.09
C VAL A 393 -15.02 15.61 9.21
N ARG A 394 -14.89 14.87 10.31
CA ARG A 394 -15.65 13.63 10.55
C ARG A 394 -17.16 13.86 10.61
N ALA A 395 -17.61 15.03 11.10
CA ALA A 395 -19.03 15.38 11.15
C ALA A 395 -19.68 15.49 9.75
N THR A 396 -18.89 15.68 8.68
CA THR A 396 -19.41 15.67 7.29
C THR A 396 -19.49 14.26 6.71
N CYS A 397 -18.98 13.25 7.40
CA CYS A 397 -18.87 11.87 6.94
C CYS A 397 -19.84 10.95 7.64
N THR A 398 -20.12 9.81 7.04
CA THR A 398 -20.73 8.65 7.71
C THR A 398 -19.63 7.84 8.38
N LEU A 399 -19.78 7.52 9.67
CA LEU A 399 -18.81 6.73 10.41
C LEU A 399 -19.30 5.28 10.51
N THR A 400 -18.42 4.33 10.20
CA THR A 400 -18.73 2.89 10.30
C THR A 400 -17.52 2.09 10.77
N SER A 401 -17.71 0.81 11.08
CA SER A 401 -16.63 -0.09 11.50
C SER A 401 -16.69 -1.41 10.74
N ALA A 402 -15.49 -1.99 10.46
CA ALA A 402 -15.35 -3.27 9.79
C ALA A 402 -14.51 -4.25 10.61
N GLY A 403 -14.87 -5.55 10.55
CA GLY A 403 -14.14 -6.60 11.25
C GLY A 403 -14.47 -6.77 12.73
N THR A 404 -15.44 -6.02 13.26
CA THR A 404 -16.07 -6.29 14.55
C THR A 404 -17.16 -7.33 14.34
N GLY A 405 -16.80 -8.62 14.47
CA GLY A 405 -17.76 -9.71 14.29
C GLY A 405 -18.93 -9.63 15.28
N GLY A 406 -20.14 -9.63 14.74
CA GLY A 406 -21.39 -10.12 15.30
C GLY A 406 -21.73 -9.73 16.73
N TYR A 407 -22.19 -8.51 16.93
CA TYR A 407 -23.30 -8.20 17.82
C TYR A 407 -24.12 -7.11 17.12
N SER A 408 -25.30 -7.54 16.64
CA SER A 408 -26.39 -6.62 16.29
C SER A 408 -26.82 -5.93 17.58
N HIS A 409 -26.42 -4.70 17.75
CA HIS A 409 -27.12 -3.77 18.62
C HIS A 409 -27.54 -2.58 17.78
N ASP A 410 -28.83 -2.30 17.91
CA ASP A 410 -29.58 -1.25 17.26
C ASP A 410 -28.88 0.09 17.21
N GLU A 411 -29.14 0.80 16.11
CA GLU A 411 -28.81 2.19 15.89
C GLU A 411 -29.22 3.07 17.06
N GLU A 412 -28.31 3.31 18.00
CA GLU A 412 -28.35 4.52 18.80
C GLU A 412 -27.06 5.29 18.59
N ALA A 413 -27.23 6.49 18.09
CA ALA A 413 -26.21 7.47 17.80
C ALA A 413 -25.24 7.62 18.98
N TYR A 414 -24.03 7.10 18.87
CA TYR A 414 -22.99 7.35 19.84
C TYR A 414 -22.37 8.73 19.60
N VAL A 415 -23.05 9.74 20.11
CA VAL A 415 -22.41 11.02 20.43
C VAL A 415 -21.65 10.78 21.74
N GLY A 416 -20.41 10.35 21.65
CA GLY A 416 -19.54 10.07 22.79
C GLY A 416 -18.53 11.18 22.95
N ASP A 417 -18.78 12.03 23.93
CA ASP A 417 -17.86 12.94 24.59
C ASP A 417 -16.47 12.32 24.76
N GLY A 418 -15.42 13.06 24.32
CA GLY A 418 -13.99 12.65 24.32
C GLY A 418 -13.34 12.56 25.70
N GLY A 419 -14.05 12.09 26.71
CA GLY A 419 -13.61 11.95 28.10
C GLY A 419 -13.66 10.50 28.61
N ASP A 420 -12.47 9.98 28.99
CA ASP A 420 -12.32 8.87 29.93
C ASP A 420 -12.47 7.41 29.45
N ILE A 421 -11.83 7.07 28.33
CA ILE A 421 -11.62 5.65 27.98
C ILE A 421 -10.69 4.97 29.01
N VAL A 422 -9.71 5.69 29.55
CA VAL A 422 -8.76 5.20 30.57
C VAL A 422 -9.48 4.92 31.90
N GLY A 423 -10.46 5.72 32.28
CA GLY A 423 -11.28 5.52 33.47
C GLY A 423 -12.24 4.34 33.36
N ARG A 424 -12.75 4.04 32.17
CA ARG A 424 -13.62 2.84 31.96
C ARG A 424 -12.80 1.54 32.00
N VAL A 425 -11.65 1.51 31.39
CA VAL A 425 -10.75 0.34 31.43
C VAL A 425 -10.27 0.07 32.85
N ARG A 426 -9.96 1.11 33.63
CA ARG A 426 -9.59 0.98 35.06
C ARG A 426 -10.74 0.42 35.91
N ARG A 427 -11.97 0.87 35.71
CA ARG A 427 -13.16 0.35 36.41
C ARG A 427 -13.46 -1.13 36.07
N GLN A 428 -13.24 -1.52 34.82
CA GLN A 428 -13.48 -2.90 34.37
C GLN A 428 -12.39 -3.88 34.86
N ILE A 429 -11.16 -3.39 35.08
CA ILE A 429 -10.09 -4.19 35.69
C ILE A 429 -10.34 -4.37 37.18
N ASN A 430 -10.74 -3.33 37.91
CA ASN A 430 -10.98 -3.42 39.35
C ASN A 430 -12.20 -4.27 39.72
N SER A 431 -13.25 -4.35 38.87
CA SER A 431 -14.41 -5.19 39.10
C SER A 431 -14.21 -6.69 38.86
N LYS A 432 -13.03 -7.11 38.38
CA LYS A 432 -12.69 -8.54 38.21
C LYS A 432 -11.77 -9.09 39.30
N TRP A 433 -11.43 -8.26 40.29
CA TRP A 433 -10.55 -8.63 41.40
C TRP A 433 -11.18 -8.41 42.78
N GLU A 434 -12.49 -8.12 42.81
CA GLU A 434 -13.39 -8.33 43.95
C GLU A 434 -14.30 -9.55 43.65
#